data_e23c550dea179fdaa70b8694e2f63e56
#
_entry.id   e23c550dea179fdaa70b8694e2f63e56
#
_cell.length_a   1.000
_cell.length_b   1.000
_cell.length_c   1.000
_cell.angle_alpha   90.00
_cell.angle_beta   90.00
_cell.angle_gamma   90.00
#
_symmetry.space_group_name_H-M   'P 1'
#
loop_
_entity.id
_entity.type
_entity.pdbx_description
1 polymer ?
#
loop_
_entity_poly.entity_id
_entity_poly.type
_entity_poly.pdbx_seq_one_letter_code
_entity_poly.pdbx_strand_id
1 'polypeptide(L)'
;MDDFRKQIDSIDQNIIENLSRRTEIVLKIGEIKKQDKNAVYHPAREIEIFNRIEEINKNSKFPSPVLIQIYREIISACRALEKRLCIGYFGPQATHTHQAAIHQFGSSCDFIAFRTVADVFKEVELGKVNYGVVPVENSTEGAVNHTLDMFITSSLHIYAEQYMPIHQYLLSVCPDLSSIKRIYSHPQALAQCRLWIENNLPHAELSETSSTSEAVKVCLWDKYSSAVAGRIASELHPEIKILAENIEDNPSNNTRFLVIARKDCAIRSANDKTSLLFAVKDQAGALSRVLNIFSQNNINLNKIESRPSRKKAWEYLFYVDVDGHRSDPHLREVFQAVEKETVFMKILGSYPKARITVEEIS
;
A
#
# COMPACT_ATOMS: atom_id res chain seq x y z
N MET A 1 -43.91 5.99 -6.86
CA MET A 1 -42.57 6.52 -7.11
C MET A 1 -42.22 7.63 -6.12
N ASP A 2 -43.04 8.67 -5.97
CA ASP A 2 -42.73 9.82 -5.09
C ASP A 2 -42.70 9.46 -3.60
N ASP A 3 -43.51 8.49 -3.15
CA ASP A 3 -43.45 8.00 -1.77
C ASP A 3 -42.12 7.29 -1.44
N PHE A 4 -41.62 6.48 -2.35
CA PHE A 4 -40.29 5.85 -2.20
C PHE A 4 -39.13 6.87 -2.21
N ARG A 5 -39.21 7.93 -3.01
CA ARG A 5 -38.24 9.03 -2.97
C ARG A 5 -38.25 9.73 -1.63
N LYS A 6 -39.39 10.06 -1.07
CA LYS A 6 -39.50 10.65 0.28
C LYS A 6 -38.94 9.74 1.37
N GLN A 7 -39.09 8.41 1.25
CA GLN A 7 -38.50 7.47 2.17
C GLN A 7 -36.97 7.50 2.07
N ILE A 8 -36.39 7.58 0.84
CA ILE A 8 -34.97 7.73 0.62
C ILE A 8 -34.46 9.04 1.23
N ASP A 9 -35.12 10.17 0.97
CA ASP A 9 -34.78 11.48 1.51
C ASP A 9 -34.71 11.46 3.05
N SER A 10 -35.64 10.77 3.70
CA SER A 10 -35.64 10.61 5.16
C SER A 10 -34.48 9.75 5.66
N ILE A 11 -34.10 8.70 4.91
CA ILE A 11 -32.94 7.87 5.24
C ILE A 11 -31.64 8.68 5.08
N ASP A 12 -31.52 9.45 4.00
CA ASP A 12 -30.35 10.31 3.73
C ASP A 12 -30.17 11.35 4.84
N GLN A 13 -31.27 11.97 5.31
CA GLN A 13 -31.22 12.87 6.47
C GLN A 13 -30.68 12.16 7.71
N ASN A 14 -31.15 10.97 8.03
CA ASN A 14 -30.66 10.18 9.17
C ASN A 14 -29.15 9.84 9.04
N ILE A 15 -28.68 9.53 7.81
CA ILE A 15 -27.26 9.28 7.53
C ILE A 15 -26.43 10.54 7.84
N ILE A 16 -26.85 11.71 7.37
CA ILE A 16 -26.17 12.99 7.60
C ILE A 16 -26.14 13.31 9.10
N GLU A 17 -27.24 13.18 9.81
CA GLU A 17 -27.32 13.42 11.26
C GLU A 17 -26.38 12.48 12.04
N ASN A 18 -26.35 11.19 11.70
CA ASN A 18 -25.45 10.22 12.33
C ASN A 18 -23.96 10.50 12.02
N LEU A 19 -23.63 10.96 10.81
CA LEU A 19 -22.26 11.40 10.47
C LEU A 19 -21.87 12.62 11.28
N SER A 20 -22.76 13.61 11.47
CA SER A 20 -22.53 14.79 12.30
C SER A 20 -22.25 14.40 13.75
N ARG A 21 -23.10 13.56 14.35
CA ARG A 21 -22.91 13.05 15.73
C ARG A 21 -21.59 12.27 15.88
N ARG A 22 -21.25 11.43 14.86
CA ARG A 22 -19.98 10.71 14.85
C ARG A 22 -18.80 11.69 14.86
N THR A 23 -18.86 12.74 14.06
CA THR A 23 -17.83 13.78 13.96
C THR A 23 -17.63 14.49 15.30
N GLU A 24 -18.70 14.88 15.99
CA GLU A 24 -18.60 15.49 17.33
C GLU A 24 -17.87 14.60 18.35
N ILE A 25 -18.18 13.28 18.31
CA ILE A 25 -17.52 12.32 19.21
C ILE A 25 -16.04 12.20 18.85
N VAL A 26 -15.69 12.14 17.55
CA VAL A 26 -14.29 12.06 17.10
C VAL A 26 -13.50 13.29 17.53
N LEU A 27 -14.06 14.49 17.41
CA LEU A 27 -13.41 15.73 17.87
C LEU A 27 -13.15 15.70 19.37
N LYS A 28 -14.10 15.25 20.20
CA LYS A 28 -13.89 15.07 21.65
C LYS A 28 -12.77 14.08 21.96
N ILE A 29 -12.71 12.94 21.22
CA ILE A 29 -11.60 11.98 21.35
C ILE A 29 -10.27 12.62 20.94
N GLY A 30 -10.26 13.44 19.88
CA GLY A 30 -9.10 14.19 19.42
C GLY A 30 -8.55 15.15 20.47
N GLU A 31 -9.41 15.86 21.21
CA GLU A 31 -9.01 16.73 22.32
C GLU A 31 -8.32 15.94 23.46
N ILE A 32 -8.86 14.78 23.83
CA ILE A 32 -8.25 13.89 24.84
C ILE A 32 -6.88 13.39 24.35
N LYS A 33 -6.77 12.94 23.10
CA LYS A 33 -5.51 12.43 22.52
C LYS A 33 -4.41 13.48 22.39
N LYS A 34 -4.76 14.76 22.20
CA LYS A 34 -3.78 15.86 22.18
C LYS A 34 -2.99 15.94 23.48
N GLN A 35 -3.62 15.64 24.61
CA GLN A 35 -2.97 15.60 25.93
C GLN A 35 -1.94 14.47 26.03
N ASP A 36 -2.23 13.31 25.40
CA ASP A 36 -1.40 12.10 25.49
C ASP A 36 -0.34 11.97 24.40
N LYS A 37 -0.22 12.91 23.45
CA LYS A 37 0.69 12.88 22.29
C LYS A 37 0.57 11.58 21.45
N ASN A 38 -0.61 10.96 21.44
CA ASN A 38 -0.87 9.72 20.70
C ASN A 38 -0.95 9.98 19.19
N ALA A 39 -0.69 8.94 18.40
CA ALA A 39 -0.83 9.00 16.95
C ALA A 39 -2.31 9.20 16.56
N VAL A 40 -2.55 9.96 15.50
CA VAL A 40 -3.91 10.19 14.96
C VAL A 40 -4.37 9.02 14.10
N TYR A 41 -3.43 8.35 13.44
CA TYR A 41 -3.68 7.17 12.60
C TYR A 41 -3.30 5.89 13.35
N HIS A 42 -4.23 4.93 13.41
CA HIS A 42 -4.08 3.64 14.09
C HIS A 42 -4.57 2.51 13.19
N PRO A 43 -3.68 1.83 12.44
CA PRO A 43 -4.08 0.80 11.47
C PRO A 43 -4.82 -0.37 12.13
N ALA A 44 -4.43 -0.81 13.31
CA ALA A 44 -5.11 -1.88 14.04
C ALA A 44 -6.58 -1.50 14.34
N ARG A 45 -6.83 -0.25 14.76
CA ARG A 45 -8.19 0.22 15.04
C ARG A 45 -9.05 0.33 13.77
N GLU A 46 -8.46 0.75 12.66
CA GLU A 46 -9.19 0.83 11.38
C GLU A 46 -9.60 -0.57 10.91
N ILE A 47 -8.71 -1.56 11.03
CA ILE A 47 -9.01 -2.97 10.71
C ILE A 47 -10.15 -3.50 11.60
N GLU A 48 -10.15 -3.22 12.90
CA GLU A 48 -11.26 -3.59 13.78
C GLU A 48 -12.59 -2.99 13.34
N ILE A 49 -12.58 -1.72 12.92
CA ILE A 49 -13.78 -1.04 12.42
C ILE A 49 -14.27 -1.72 11.14
N PHE A 50 -13.37 -2.02 10.19
CA PHE A 50 -13.75 -2.68 8.94
C PHE A 50 -14.28 -4.09 9.17
N ASN A 51 -13.66 -4.89 10.05
CA ASN A 51 -14.15 -6.22 10.42
C ASN A 51 -15.55 -6.15 11.02
N ARG A 52 -15.78 -5.18 11.92
CA ARG A 52 -17.10 -4.95 12.52
C ARG A 52 -18.16 -4.55 11.48
N ILE A 53 -17.79 -3.73 10.50
CA ILE A 53 -18.68 -3.30 9.42
C ILE A 53 -19.09 -4.50 8.56
N GLU A 54 -18.15 -5.37 8.20
CA GLU A 54 -18.44 -6.59 7.45
C GLU A 54 -19.38 -7.52 8.20
N GLU A 55 -19.15 -7.72 9.49
CA GLU A 55 -20.04 -8.57 10.30
C GLU A 55 -21.46 -8.00 10.38
N ILE A 56 -21.61 -6.68 10.57
CA ILE A 56 -22.92 -6.00 10.56
C ILE A 56 -23.58 -6.14 9.18
N ASN A 57 -22.81 -6.04 8.10
CA ASN A 57 -23.30 -6.04 6.73
C ASN A 57 -23.58 -7.45 6.16
N LYS A 58 -23.19 -8.51 6.86
CA LYS A 58 -23.18 -9.90 6.38
C LYS A 58 -24.48 -10.38 5.72
N ASN A 59 -25.64 -9.89 6.22
CA ASN A 59 -26.95 -10.23 5.69
C ASN A 59 -27.58 -9.09 4.86
N SER A 60 -26.82 -8.05 4.55
CA SER A 60 -27.29 -6.91 3.76
C SER A 60 -27.14 -7.19 2.27
N LYS A 61 -27.97 -6.51 1.46
CA LYS A 61 -27.80 -6.49 0.00
C LYS A 61 -26.74 -5.49 -0.46
N PHE A 62 -26.22 -4.65 0.44
CA PHE A 62 -25.22 -3.66 0.08
C PHE A 62 -23.83 -4.33 0.00
N PRO A 63 -23.06 -4.15 -1.10
CA PRO A 63 -21.77 -4.82 -1.27
C PRO A 63 -20.76 -4.40 -0.19
N SER A 64 -20.21 -5.36 0.56
CA SER A 64 -19.26 -5.08 1.64
C SER A 64 -18.00 -4.34 1.19
N PRO A 65 -17.35 -4.64 0.04
CA PRO A 65 -16.20 -3.88 -0.42
C PRO A 65 -16.50 -2.39 -0.63
N VAL A 66 -17.64 -2.07 -1.23
CA VAL A 66 -18.09 -0.68 -1.45
C VAL A 66 -18.36 0.02 -0.11
N LEU A 67 -19.00 -0.67 0.83
CA LEU A 67 -19.27 -0.11 2.17
C LEU A 67 -17.98 0.21 2.92
N ILE A 68 -16.95 -0.64 2.82
CA ILE A 68 -15.63 -0.40 3.41
C ILE A 68 -14.97 0.84 2.80
N GLN A 69 -15.05 1.03 1.49
CA GLN A 69 -14.52 2.22 0.83
C GLN A 69 -15.22 3.50 1.34
N ILE A 70 -16.55 3.49 1.46
CA ILE A 70 -17.30 4.61 2.03
C ILE A 70 -16.84 4.90 3.47
N TYR A 71 -16.72 3.88 4.30
CA TYR A 71 -16.27 4.06 5.68
C TYR A 71 -14.81 4.53 5.78
N ARG A 72 -13.94 4.14 4.85
CA ARG A 72 -12.58 4.68 4.76
C ARG A 72 -12.58 6.18 4.54
N GLU A 73 -13.43 6.68 3.63
CA GLU A 73 -13.57 8.12 3.40
C GLU A 73 -14.19 8.84 4.61
N ILE A 74 -15.17 8.26 5.27
CA ILE A 74 -15.75 8.80 6.51
C ILE A 74 -14.67 8.91 7.61
N ILE A 75 -13.84 7.87 7.78
CA ILE A 75 -12.74 7.87 8.76
C ILE A 75 -11.69 8.91 8.38
N SER A 76 -11.33 9.00 7.10
CA SER A 76 -10.36 9.95 6.58
C SER A 76 -10.80 11.40 6.81
N ALA A 77 -12.05 11.72 6.47
CA ALA A 77 -12.63 13.05 6.68
C ALA A 77 -12.66 13.44 8.16
N CYS A 78 -13.13 12.55 9.03
CA CYS A 78 -13.16 12.79 10.47
C CYS A 78 -11.75 12.98 11.05
N ARG A 79 -10.78 12.17 10.60
CA ARG A 79 -9.37 12.30 11.02
C ARG A 79 -8.76 13.61 10.56
N ALA A 80 -9.09 14.08 9.36
CA ALA A 80 -8.61 15.36 8.84
C ALA A 80 -9.10 16.56 9.67
N LEU A 81 -10.29 16.47 10.28
CA LEU A 81 -10.80 17.47 11.21
C LEU A 81 -10.05 17.50 12.56
N GLU A 82 -9.54 16.33 13.00
CA GLU A 82 -8.67 16.26 14.18
C GLU A 82 -7.27 16.79 13.86
N LYS A 83 -6.66 16.27 12.80
CA LYS A 83 -5.36 16.68 12.26
C LYS A 83 -5.22 16.18 10.83
N ARG A 84 -5.07 17.10 9.90
CA ARG A 84 -4.78 16.77 8.52
C ARG A 84 -3.40 16.12 8.40
N LEU A 85 -3.35 14.93 7.84
CA LEU A 85 -2.10 14.19 7.66
C LEU A 85 -1.46 14.55 6.33
N CYS A 86 -0.12 14.66 6.36
CA CYS A 86 0.72 14.80 5.18
C CYS A 86 1.40 13.46 4.89
N ILE A 87 1.16 12.89 3.72
CA ILE A 87 1.61 11.56 3.29
C ILE A 87 2.60 11.71 2.15
N GLY A 88 3.85 11.33 2.38
CA GLY A 88 4.85 11.21 1.32
C GLY A 88 4.69 9.88 0.59
N TYR A 89 4.89 9.86 -0.72
CA TYR A 89 4.87 8.62 -1.49
C TYR A 89 5.90 8.65 -2.61
N PHE A 90 6.33 7.45 -3.04
CA PHE A 90 7.19 7.31 -4.21
C PHE A 90 6.37 7.62 -5.47
N GLY A 91 6.68 8.79 -6.06
CA GLY A 91 5.97 9.37 -7.20
C GLY A 91 6.44 8.88 -8.57
N PRO A 92 5.97 9.53 -9.60
CA PRO A 92 5.14 10.74 -9.64
C PRO A 92 3.67 10.50 -9.26
N GLN A 93 2.85 11.56 -9.35
CA GLN A 93 1.39 11.48 -9.19
C GLN A 93 0.79 10.54 -10.26
N ALA A 94 -0.36 9.92 -9.97
CA ALA A 94 -1.05 8.94 -10.84
C ALA A 94 -0.30 7.60 -11.02
N THR A 95 0.63 7.27 -10.13
CA THR A 95 1.24 5.93 -10.06
C THR A 95 0.48 4.99 -9.14
N HIS A 96 0.74 3.69 -9.21
CA HIS A 96 0.18 2.70 -8.28
C HIS A 96 0.55 3.00 -6.82
N THR A 97 1.73 3.58 -6.53
CA THR A 97 2.09 4.03 -5.18
C THR A 97 1.21 5.18 -4.71
N HIS A 98 0.84 6.12 -5.60
CA HIS A 98 -0.13 7.17 -5.27
C HIS A 98 -1.50 6.58 -4.97
N GLN A 99 -1.96 5.65 -5.79
CA GLN A 99 -3.22 4.93 -5.56
C GLN A 99 -3.20 4.17 -4.24
N ALA A 100 -2.09 3.50 -3.91
CA ALA A 100 -1.90 2.82 -2.63
C ALA A 100 -1.97 3.80 -1.44
N ALA A 101 -1.39 4.99 -1.57
CA ALA A 101 -1.44 6.01 -0.53
C ALA A 101 -2.89 6.49 -0.28
N ILE A 102 -3.65 6.77 -1.34
CA ILE A 102 -5.07 7.16 -1.24
C ILE A 102 -5.90 6.00 -0.66
N HIS A 103 -5.68 4.78 -1.15
CA HIS A 103 -6.38 3.61 -0.64
C HIS A 103 -6.14 3.38 0.85
N GLN A 104 -4.92 3.61 1.35
CA GLN A 104 -4.56 3.41 2.76
C GLN A 104 -5.13 4.50 3.67
N PHE A 105 -5.07 5.76 3.23
CA PHE A 105 -5.37 6.90 4.10
C PHE A 105 -6.70 7.60 3.80
N GLY A 106 -7.38 7.26 2.70
CA GLY A 106 -8.52 8.00 2.17
C GLY A 106 -8.11 9.34 1.56
N SER A 107 -9.06 10.04 0.95
CA SER A 107 -8.81 11.23 0.12
C SER A 107 -8.54 12.52 0.91
N SER A 108 -8.88 12.56 2.22
CA SER A 108 -8.81 13.78 3.04
C SER A 108 -7.42 14.04 3.65
N CYS A 109 -6.35 13.60 2.98
CA CYS A 109 -4.96 13.84 3.35
C CYS A 109 -4.26 14.73 2.32
N ASP A 110 -3.12 15.33 2.71
CA ASP A 110 -2.21 15.99 1.77
C ASP A 110 -1.19 14.97 1.26
N PHE A 111 -1.17 14.72 -0.05
CA PHE A 111 -0.26 13.76 -0.68
C PHE A 111 0.88 14.46 -1.39
N ILE A 112 2.13 14.10 -1.05
CA ILE A 112 3.35 14.68 -1.65
C ILE A 112 4.14 13.60 -2.36
N ALA A 113 4.31 13.76 -3.68
CA ALA A 113 5.11 12.88 -4.51
C ALA A 113 6.60 13.18 -4.37
N PHE A 114 7.42 12.15 -4.12
CA PHE A 114 8.87 12.25 -4.10
C PHE A 114 9.49 11.44 -5.24
N ARG A 115 10.62 11.91 -5.74
CA ARG A 115 11.27 11.32 -6.94
C ARG A 115 11.91 9.97 -6.66
N THR A 116 12.36 9.74 -5.43
CA THR A 116 13.02 8.50 -5.02
C THR A 116 12.44 7.96 -3.71
N VAL A 117 12.56 6.65 -3.50
CA VAL A 117 12.23 6.02 -2.21
C VAL A 117 13.06 6.64 -1.08
N ALA A 118 14.34 6.95 -1.34
CA ALA A 118 15.23 7.58 -0.36
C ALA A 118 14.71 8.96 0.10
N ASP A 119 14.14 9.76 -0.82
CA ASP A 119 13.53 11.05 -0.46
C ASP A 119 12.31 10.85 0.45
N VAL A 120 11.47 9.83 0.17
CA VAL A 120 10.33 9.51 1.05
C VAL A 120 10.81 9.20 2.46
N PHE A 121 11.80 8.32 2.62
CA PHE A 121 12.39 8.00 3.93
C PHE A 121 12.92 9.25 4.63
N LYS A 122 13.74 10.03 3.94
CA LYS A 122 14.34 11.27 4.46
C LYS A 122 13.27 12.28 4.96
N GLU A 123 12.23 12.51 4.19
CA GLU A 123 11.22 13.50 4.55
C GLU A 123 10.31 13.05 5.70
N VAL A 124 10.12 11.72 5.85
CA VAL A 124 9.49 11.13 7.05
C VAL A 124 10.40 11.28 8.27
N GLU A 125 11.70 10.98 8.16
CA GLU A 125 12.69 11.14 9.25
C GLU A 125 12.77 12.59 9.73
N LEU A 126 12.79 13.56 8.81
CA LEU A 126 12.77 14.98 9.11
C LEU A 126 11.43 15.47 9.67
N GLY A 127 10.37 14.65 9.60
CA GLY A 127 9.04 15.01 10.08
C GLY A 127 8.28 16.02 9.24
N LYS A 128 8.72 16.26 8.01
CA LYS A 128 8.02 17.11 7.04
C LYS A 128 6.75 16.44 6.51
N VAL A 129 6.74 15.11 6.44
CA VAL A 129 5.54 14.31 6.24
C VAL A 129 5.32 13.40 7.45
N ASN A 130 4.07 13.01 7.69
CA ASN A 130 3.71 12.19 8.84
C ASN A 130 4.03 10.71 8.60
N TYR A 131 3.75 10.23 7.41
CA TYR A 131 3.93 8.85 6.95
C TYR A 131 4.49 8.85 5.54
N GLY A 132 5.17 7.75 5.17
CA GLY A 132 5.60 7.49 3.82
C GLY A 132 4.98 6.21 3.26
N VAL A 133 4.64 6.17 1.98
CA VAL A 133 4.16 4.98 1.28
C VAL A 133 5.16 4.59 0.21
N VAL A 134 5.66 3.36 0.29
CA VAL A 134 6.69 2.83 -0.61
C VAL A 134 6.38 1.40 -1.03
N PRO A 135 6.66 0.99 -2.28
CA PRO A 135 6.54 -0.40 -2.71
C PRO A 135 7.70 -1.21 -2.11
N VAL A 136 7.43 -2.46 -1.68
CA VAL A 136 8.45 -3.36 -1.15
C VAL A 136 8.59 -4.66 -1.93
N GLU A 137 7.52 -5.09 -2.60
CA GLU A 137 7.49 -6.36 -3.31
C GLU A 137 6.38 -6.35 -4.37
N ASN A 138 6.67 -6.93 -5.52
CA ASN A 138 5.70 -7.21 -6.55
C ASN A 138 5.66 -8.72 -6.79
N SER A 139 4.46 -9.32 -6.95
CA SER A 139 4.29 -10.77 -7.08
C SER A 139 4.94 -11.35 -8.34
N THR A 140 5.15 -10.54 -9.37
CA THR A 140 5.74 -10.95 -10.64
C THR A 140 7.25 -10.67 -10.71
N GLU A 141 7.71 -9.55 -10.13
CA GLU A 141 9.09 -9.07 -10.25
C GLU A 141 9.93 -9.27 -8.98
N GLY A 142 9.28 -9.65 -7.89
CA GLY A 142 9.96 -9.88 -6.61
C GLY A 142 10.20 -8.59 -5.81
N ALA A 143 11.26 -8.60 -5.01
CA ALA A 143 11.54 -7.56 -4.04
C ALA A 143 11.98 -6.22 -4.66
N VAL A 144 11.43 -5.11 -4.16
CA VAL A 144 11.89 -3.75 -4.50
C VAL A 144 13.14 -3.42 -3.70
N ASN A 145 14.27 -3.71 -4.30
CA ASN A 145 15.58 -3.66 -3.67
C ASN A 145 15.92 -2.32 -3.00
N HIS A 146 15.56 -1.20 -3.64
CA HIS A 146 15.84 0.13 -3.09
C HIS A 146 15.12 0.38 -1.76
N THR A 147 13.89 -0.12 -1.60
CA THR A 147 13.13 0.01 -0.36
C THR A 147 13.76 -0.81 0.76
N LEU A 148 14.18 -2.05 0.46
CA LEU A 148 14.85 -2.89 1.44
C LEU A 148 16.17 -2.26 1.89
N ASP A 149 17.00 -1.77 0.96
CA ASP A 149 18.29 -1.16 1.27
C ASP A 149 18.14 0.06 2.22
N MET A 150 17.04 0.83 2.12
CA MET A 150 16.79 1.97 3.02
C MET A 150 16.64 1.54 4.48
N PHE A 151 16.03 0.39 4.77
CA PHE A 151 15.85 -0.09 6.14
C PHE A 151 17.15 -0.44 6.87
N ILE A 152 18.26 -0.63 6.14
CA ILE A 152 19.58 -0.93 6.75
C ILE A 152 20.03 0.24 7.64
N THR A 153 19.83 1.47 7.18
CA THR A 153 20.36 2.68 7.83
C THR A 153 19.31 3.58 8.45
N SER A 154 18.06 3.54 7.95
CA SER A 154 16.96 4.38 8.41
C SER A 154 16.52 4.01 9.82
N SER A 155 16.12 5.00 10.63
CA SER A 155 15.51 4.81 11.94
C SER A 155 13.99 4.58 11.89
N LEU A 156 13.39 4.63 10.71
CA LEU A 156 11.95 4.49 10.53
C LEU A 156 11.49 3.04 10.78
N HIS A 157 10.21 2.94 11.13
CA HIS A 157 9.52 1.69 11.35
C HIS A 157 8.47 1.45 10.27
N ILE A 158 8.23 0.18 9.97
CA ILE A 158 7.06 -0.26 9.22
C ILE A 158 5.86 -0.14 10.15
N TYR A 159 4.88 0.68 9.77
CA TYR A 159 3.71 1.01 10.58
C TYR A 159 2.44 0.27 10.13
N ALA A 160 2.35 -0.01 8.84
CA ALA A 160 1.30 -0.79 8.21
C ALA A 160 1.78 -1.37 6.89
N GLU A 161 1.04 -2.33 6.37
CA GLU A 161 1.22 -2.86 5.02
C GLU A 161 -0.13 -2.91 4.29
N GLN A 162 -0.08 -2.92 2.97
CA GLN A 162 -1.23 -3.27 2.13
C GLN A 162 -0.77 -4.00 0.88
N TYR A 163 -1.62 -4.89 0.39
CA TYR A 163 -1.51 -5.47 -0.94
C TYR A 163 -2.50 -4.77 -1.86
N MET A 164 -2.10 -4.51 -3.08
CA MET A 164 -2.95 -3.90 -4.08
C MET A 164 -2.77 -4.61 -5.41
N PRO A 165 -3.86 -5.05 -6.05
CA PRO A 165 -3.81 -5.58 -7.40
C PRO A 165 -3.34 -4.49 -8.36
N ILE A 166 -2.51 -4.87 -9.31
CA ILE A 166 -1.95 -3.96 -10.31
C ILE A 166 -2.66 -4.22 -11.63
N HIS A 167 -3.65 -3.41 -11.91
CA HIS A 167 -4.37 -3.43 -13.16
C HIS A 167 -3.85 -2.36 -14.11
N GLN A 168 -3.71 -2.73 -15.37
CA GLN A 168 -3.30 -1.84 -16.43
C GLN A 168 -4.49 -1.51 -17.34
N TYR A 169 -4.59 -0.25 -17.69
CA TYR A 169 -5.67 0.29 -18.52
C TYR A 169 -5.08 0.92 -19.76
N LEU A 170 -5.74 0.75 -20.90
CA LEU A 170 -5.41 1.50 -22.10
C LEU A 170 -6.17 2.83 -22.08
N LEU A 171 -5.44 3.90 -21.90
CA LEU A 171 -5.96 5.24 -21.72
C LEU A 171 -5.66 6.09 -22.97
N SER A 172 -6.63 6.84 -23.48
CA SER A 172 -6.40 7.67 -24.67
C SER A 172 -7.42 8.83 -24.76
N VAL A 173 -7.07 9.84 -25.54
CA VAL A 173 -7.98 10.86 -26.05
C VAL A 173 -8.57 10.45 -27.40
N CYS A 174 -8.13 9.35 -28.00
CA CYS A 174 -8.69 8.79 -29.24
C CYS A 174 -10.16 8.36 -29.05
N PRO A 175 -10.97 8.38 -30.09
CA PRO A 175 -12.35 7.91 -30.03
C PRO A 175 -12.46 6.40 -29.85
N ASP A 176 -11.54 5.62 -30.43
CA ASP A 176 -11.54 4.16 -30.49
C ASP A 176 -10.13 3.56 -30.66
N LEU A 177 -10.02 2.24 -30.57
CA LEU A 177 -8.78 1.49 -30.70
C LEU A 177 -8.15 1.62 -32.10
N SER A 178 -8.95 1.69 -33.15
CA SER A 178 -8.46 1.71 -34.54
C SER A 178 -7.69 3.01 -34.89
N SER A 179 -7.92 4.05 -34.11
CA SER A 179 -7.27 5.35 -34.27
C SER A 179 -5.87 5.40 -33.64
N ILE A 180 -5.48 4.39 -32.84
CA ILE A 180 -4.23 4.37 -32.09
C ILE A 180 -3.10 3.96 -33.03
N LYS A 181 -2.05 4.79 -33.10
CA LYS A 181 -0.81 4.52 -33.85
C LYS A 181 0.39 4.27 -32.93
N ARG A 182 0.37 4.79 -31.70
CA ARG A 182 1.45 4.68 -30.72
C ARG A 182 0.92 4.38 -29.33
N ILE A 183 1.67 3.57 -28.59
CA ILE A 183 1.37 3.22 -27.22
C ILE A 183 2.57 3.61 -26.36
N TYR A 184 2.35 4.49 -25.39
CA TYR A 184 3.36 4.96 -24.46
C TYR A 184 3.20 4.28 -23.10
N SER A 185 4.27 3.85 -22.47
CA SER A 185 4.31 3.52 -21.07
C SER A 185 5.73 3.34 -20.54
N HIS A 186 5.84 3.07 -19.24
CA HIS A 186 7.06 2.54 -18.65
C HIS A 186 7.35 1.14 -19.22
N PRO A 187 8.63 0.79 -19.50
CA PRO A 187 8.99 -0.51 -20.10
C PRO A 187 8.35 -1.71 -19.42
N GLN A 188 8.30 -1.69 -18.09
CA GLN A 188 7.69 -2.71 -17.27
C GLN A 188 6.19 -2.90 -17.55
N ALA A 189 5.41 -1.82 -17.64
CA ALA A 189 3.98 -1.89 -17.91
C ALA A 189 3.70 -2.36 -19.36
N LEU A 190 4.54 -1.96 -20.33
CA LEU A 190 4.46 -2.50 -21.70
C LEU A 190 4.72 -4.00 -21.73
N ALA A 191 5.72 -4.47 -21.00
CA ALA A 191 6.04 -5.90 -20.90
C ALA A 191 4.92 -6.71 -20.25
N GLN A 192 4.24 -6.15 -19.25
CA GLN A 192 3.10 -6.78 -18.56
C GLN A 192 1.83 -6.88 -19.42
N CYS A 193 1.72 -6.10 -20.49
CA CYS A 193 0.55 -6.06 -21.38
C CYS A 193 0.88 -6.54 -22.80
N ARG A 194 2.02 -7.18 -22.99
CA ARG A 194 2.57 -7.49 -24.30
C ARG A 194 1.62 -8.34 -25.15
N LEU A 195 1.09 -9.45 -24.61
CA LEU A 195 0.22 -10.35 -25.35
C LEU A 195 -1.09 -9.67 -25.73
N TRP A 196 -1.65 -8.88 -24.81
CA TRP A 196 -2.86 -8.13 -25.11
C TRP A 196 -2.63 -7.11 -26.24
N ILE A 197 -1.52 -6.38 -26.22
CA ILE A 197 -1.16 -5.38 -27.23
C ILE A 197 -0.94 -6.04 -28.59
N GLU A 198 -0.19 -7.15 -28.64
CA GLU A 198 0.07 -7.90 -29.88
C GLU A 198 -1.23 -8.41 -30.53
N ASN A 199 -2.22 -8.82 -29.73
CA ASN A 199 -3.50 -9.33 -30.22
C ASN A 199 -4.48 -8.23 -30.67
N ASN A 200 -4.49 -7.07 -30.00
CA ASN A 200 -5.51 -6.04 -30.22
C ASN A 200 -5.00 -4.81 -31.00
N LEU A 201 -3.71 -4.52 -30.93
CA LEU A 201 -3.09 -3.34 -31.53
C LEU A 201 -1.73 -3.70 -32.21
N PRO A 202 -1.67 -4.73 -33.06
CA PRO A 202 -0.41 -5.21 -33.66
C PRO A 202 0.27 -4.19 -34.55
N HIS A 203 -0.44 -3.15 -34.96
CA HIS A 203 0.06 -2.09 -35.84
C HIS A 203 0.61 -0.88 -35.06
N ALA A 204 0.40 -0.84 -33.74
CA ALA A 204 0.80 0.32 -32.94
C ALA A 204 2.28 0.25 -32.57
N GLU A 205 2.98 1.36 -32.70
CA GLU A 205 4.37 1.52 -32.27
C GLU A 205 4.45 1.65 -30.75
N LEU A 206 5.33 0.88 -30.10
CA LEU A 206 5.57 0.99 -28.67
C LEU A 206 6.68 2.01 -28.38
N SER A 207 6.41 2.94 -27.47
CA SER A 207 7.35 3.98 -27.07
C SER A 207 7.48 4.03 -25.55
N GLU A 208 8.72 3.97 -25.08
CA GLU A 208 9.02 3.97 -23.65
C GLU A 208 9.01 5.37 -23.05
N THR A 209 8.53 5.47 -21.82
CA THR A 209 8.56 6.68 -21.00
C THR A 209 9.15 6.39 -19.62
N SER A 210 9.56 7.43 -18.90
CA SER A 210 10.14 7.30 -17.55
C SER A 210 9.18 6.78 -16.49
N SER A 211 7.86 6.88 -16.75
CA SER A 211 6.80 6.38 -15.88
C SER A 211 5.47 6.26 -16.64
N THR A 212 4.54 5.44 -16.13
CA THR A 212 3.17 5.34 -16.64
C THR A 212 2.46 6.70 -16.61
N SER A 213 2.71 7.52 -15.60
CA SER A 213 2.17 8.88 -15.50
C SER A 213 2.71 9.83 -16.57
N GLU A 214 3.97 9.69 -16.97
CA GLU A 214 4.55 10.46 -18.08
C GLU A 214 3.90 10.07 -19.41
N ALA A 215 3.66 8.79 -19.62
CA ALA A 215 2.94 8.30 -20.81
C ALA A 215 1.56 8.97 -20.95
N VAL A 216 0.83 9.09 -19.85
CA VAL A 216 -0.49 9.77 -19.84
C VAL A 216 -0.37 11.23 -20.27
N LYS A 217 0.63 11.97 -19.79
CA LYS A 217 0.87 13.36 -20.20
C LYS A 217 1.19 13.49 -21.67
N VAL A 218 1.97 12.55 -22.23
CA VAL A 218 2.25 12.54 -23.69
C VAL A 218 0.96 12.35 -24.47
N CYS A 219 0.08 11.45 -24.04
CA CYS A 219 -1.19 11.17 -24.71
C CYS A 219 -2.17 12.34 -24.73
N LEU A 220 -2.09 13.25 -23.76
CA LEU A 220 -2.91 14.46 -23.77
C LEU A 220 -2.64 15.36 -24.97
N TRP A 221 -1.44 15.30 -25.54
CA TRP A 221 -0.99 16.13 -26.67
C TRP A 221 -0.95 15.39 -28.01
N ASP A 222 -0.85 14.04 -27.97
CA ASP A 222 -0.80 13.21 -29.19
C ASP A 222 -2.13 12.48 -29.41
N LYS A 223 -2.95 13.03 -30.31
CA LYS A 223 -4.30 12.54 -30.63
C LYS A 223 -4.37 11.15 -31.27
N TYR A 224 -3.23 10.53 -31.61
CA TYR A 224 -3.14 9.20 -32.21
C TYR A 224 -2.41 8.22 -31.30
N SER A 225 -2.31 8.55 -30.04
CA SER A 225 -1.61 7.73 -29.07
C SER A 225 -2.50 7.27 -27.92
N SER A 226 -2.03 6.22 -27.25
CA SER A 226 -2.58 5.73 -26.00
C SER A 226 -1.48 5.56 -24.96
N ALA A 227 -1.86 5.52 -23.68
CA ALA A 227 -0.99 5.19 -22.58
C ALA A 227 -1.45 3.93 -21.90
N VAL A 228 -0.51 3.07 -21.50
CA VAL A 228 -0.78 1.99 -20.52
C VAL A 228 -0.47 2.54 -19.15
N ALA A 229 -1.49 2.63 -18.28
CA ALA A 229 -1.34 3.17 -16.93
C ALA A 229 -2.45 2.66 -15.99
N GLY A 230 -2.31 2.93 -14.70
CA GLY A 230 -3.33 2.64 -13.69
C GLY A 230 -4.57 3.53 -13.84
N ARG A 231 -5.73 3.06 -13.35
CA ARG A 231 -7.02 3.76 -13.42
C ARG A 231 -7.00 5.17 -12.85
N ILE A 232 -6.25 5.39 -11.77
CA ILE A 232 -6.13 6.71 -11.13
C ILE A 232 -5.70 7.81 -12.10
N ALA A 233 -5.03 7.47 -13.19
CA ALA A 233 -4.63 8.46 -14.19
C ALA A 233 -5.83 9.07 -14.94
N SER A 234 -6.88 8.28 -15.21
CA SER A 234 -8.12 8.79 -15.83
C SER A 234 -8.96 9.62 -14.84
N GLU A 235 -8.85 9.36 -13.55
CA GLU A 235 -9.54 10.14 -12.51
C GLU A 235 -8.94 11.54 -12.34
N LEU A 236 -7.61 11.63 -12.54
CA LEU A 236 -6.86 12.89 -12.45
C LEU A 236 -6.87 13.70 -13.77
N HIS A 237 -7.17 13.06 -14.88
CA HIS A 237 -7.22 13.63 -16.24
C HIS A 237 -8.56 13.28 -16.89
N PRO A 238 -9.66 14.00 -16.59
CA PRO A 238 -11.01 13.68 -17.09
C PRO A 238 -11.14 13.69 -18.60
N GLU A 239 -10.22 14.34 -19.32
CA GLU A 239 -10.13 14.38 -20.77
C GLU A 239 -9.67 13.04 -21.40
N ILE A 240 -9.02 12.16 -20.60
CA ILE A 240 -8.60 10.84 -21.04
C ILE A 240 -9.69 9.81 -20.75
N LYS A 241 -9.98 8.97 -21.74
CA LYS A 241 -10.93 7.86 -21.65
C LYS A 241 -10.22 6.54 -21.45
N ILE A 242 -10.86 5.64 -20.74
CA ILE A 242 -10.46 4.24 -20.67
C ILE A 242 -11.01 3.56 -21.93
N LEU A 243 -10.14 3.08 -22.82
CA LEU A 243 -10.51 2.33 -24.02
C LEU A 243 -10.52 0.83 -23.82
N ALA A 244 -9.70 0.32 -22.89
CA ALA A 244 -9.71 -1.08 -22.46
C ALA A 244 -9.28 -1.17 -21.01
N GLU A 245 -9.88 -2.12 -20.28
CA GLU A 245 -9.62 -2.37 -18.86
C GLU A 245 -8.92 -3.70 -18.66
N ASN A 246 -8.06 -3.78 -17.63
CA ASN A 246 -7.40 -5.01 -17.18
C ASN A 246 -6.66 -5.70 -18.34
N ILE A 247 -5.78 -4.94 -19.01
CA ILE A 247 -5.06 -5.38 -20.20
C ILE A 247 -3.74 -6.09 -19.87
N GLU A 248 -3.43 -6.26 -18.59
CA GLU A 248 -2.27 -7.04 -18.13
C GLU A 248 -2.40 -8.52 -18.48
N ASP A 249 -1.29 -9.16 -18.88
CA ASP A 249 -1.23 -10.58 -19.25
C ASP A 249 -1.39 -11.51 -18.03
N ASN A 250 -1.05 -11.02 -16.83
CA ASN A 250 -1.20 -11.75 -15.57
C ASN A 250 -2.13 -10.99 -14.61
N PRO A 251 -3.40 -11.38 -14.48
CA PRO A 251 -4.36 -10.72 -13.59
C PRO A 251 -4.04 -10.87 -12.10
N SER A 252 -3.19 -11.83 -11.72
CA SER A 252 -2.78 -12.05 -10.33
C SER A 252 -1.60 -11.17 -9.90
N ASN A 253 -1.27 -10.11 -10.66
CA ASN A 253 -0.19 -9.20 -10.33
C ASN A 253 -0.57 -8.30 -9.15
N ASN A 254 0.10 -8.49 -8.02
CA ASN A 254 -0.10 -7.73 -6.79
C ASN A 254 1.19 -7.04 -6.36
N THR A 255 1.08 -5.82 -5.86
CA THR A 255 2.20 -5.13 -5.22
C THR A 255 1.91 -4.92 -3.74
N ARG A 256 2.88 -5.28 -2.92
CA ARG A 256 2.89 -4.99 -1.48
C ARG A 256 3.53 -3.62 -1.25
N PHE A 257 2.79 -2.75 -0.56
CA PHE A 257 3.24 -1.44 -0.14
C PHE A 257 3.39 -1.40 1.38
N LEU A 258 4.39 -0.64 1.84
CA LEU A 258 4.60 -0.39 3.27
C LEU A 258 4.30 1.06 3.59
N VAL A 259 3.68 1.26 4.74
CA VAL A 259 3.60 2.56 5.41
C VAL A 259 4.75 2.67 6.37
N ILE A 260 5.60 3.67 6.19
CA ILE A 260 6.74 3.95 7.07
C ILE A 260 6.48 5.16 7.95
N ALA A 261 6.93 5.10 9.20
CA ALA A 261 6.73 6.15 10.20
C ALA A 261 7.92 6.27 11.16
N ARG A 262 8.02 7.42 11.85
CA ARG A 262 9.03 7.64 12.91
C ARG A 262 8.73 6.88 14.19
N LYS A 263 7.46 6.61 14.46
CA LYS A 263 7.02 5.84 15.62
C LYS A 263 6.60 4.44 15.17
N ASP A 264 6.81 3.47 16.02
CA ASP A 264 6.34 2.12 15.83
C ASP A 264 4.83 2.01 16.12
N CYS A 265 4.17 1.02 15.50
CA CYS A 265 2.78 0.70 15.78
C CYS A 265 2.72 -0.07 17.11
N ALA A 266 2.37 0.64 18.19
CA ALA A 266 2.35 0.06 19.54
C ALA A 266 1.08 -0.76 19.83
N ILE A 267 0.03 -0.58 19.02
CA ILE A 267 -1.28 -1.21 19.24
C ILE A 267 -1.31 -2.56 18.52
N ARG A 268 -1.49 -3.62 19.31
CA ARG A 268 -1.70 -4.98 18.79
C ARG A 268 -3.05 -5.11 18.12
N SER A 269 -3.08 -5.89 17.06
CA SER A 269 -4.31 -6.42 16.47
C SER A 269 -4.47 -7.92 16.80
N ALA A 270 -5.56 -8.53 16.34
CA ALA A 270 -5.73 -9.98 16.46
C ALA A 270 -4.83 -10.77 15.49
N ASN A 271 -4.30 -10.12 14.46
CA ASN A 271 -3.52 -10.74 13.39
C ASN A 271 -2.40 -9.80 12.95
N ASP A 272 -1.27 -9.91 13.65
CA ASP A 272 -0.10 -9.06 13.44
C ASP A 272 1.02 -9.78 12.71
N LYS A 273 1.92 -9.00 12.13
CA LYS A 273 3.17 -9.40 11.51
C LYS A 273 4.31 -8.56 12.08
N THR A 274 5.47 -9.18 12.27
CA THR A 274 6.71 -8.48 12.61
C THR A 274 7.72 -8.67 11.49
N SER A 275 8.27 -7.58 10.98
CA SER A 275 9.37 -7.59 10.01
C SER A 275 10.71 -7.40 10.72
N LEU A 276 11.68 -8.23 10.37
CA LEU A 276 13.03 -8.27 10.92
C LEU A 276 14.07 -8.10 9.83
N LEU A 277 15.18 -7.52 10.20
CA LEU A 277 16.41 -7.50 9.43
C LEU A 277 17.55 -8.04 10.30
N PHE A 278 18.24 -9.08 9.84
CA PHE A 278 19.39 -9.61 10.56
C PHE A 278 20.52 -10.05 9.63
N ALA A 279 21.73 -10.17 10.21
CA ALA A 279 22.89 -10.76 9.58
C ALA A 279 23.38 -11.94 10.41
N VAL A 280 23.84 -12.99 9.76
CA VAL A 280 24.45 -14.15 10.40
C VAL A 280 25.95 -14.20 10.09
N LYS A 281 26.71 -14.92 10.93
CA LYS A 281 28.12 -15.20 10.62
C LYS A 281 28.22 -16.04 9.34
N ASP A 282 29.23 -15.78 8.55
CA ASP A 282 29.54 -16.60 7.36
C ASP A 282 30.11 -17.96 7.81
N GLN A 283 29.25 -18.85 8.19
CA GLN A 283 29.55 -20.21 8.70
C GLN A 283 28.47 -21.18 8.30
N ALA A 284 28.86 -22.41 7.98
CA ALA A 284 27.91 -23.49 7.69
C ALA A 284 26.88 -23.65 8.80
N GLY A 285 25.59 -23.68 8.43
CA GLY A 285 24.46 -23.83 9.34
C GLY A 285 24.05 -22.56 10.10
N ALA A 286 24.70 -21.40 9.94
CA ALA A 286 24.35 -20.18 10.68
C ALA A 286 22.90 -19.73 10.43
N LEU A 287 22.46 -19.65 9.18
CA LEU A 287 21.08 -19.35 8.84
C LEU A 287 20.11 -20.43 9.34
N SER A 288 20.49 -21.72 9.20
CA SER A 288 19.68 -22.83 9.66
C SER A 288 19.40 -22.78 11.17
N ARG A 289 20.38 -22.38 12.01
CA ARG A 289 20.17 -22.20 13.46
C ARG A 289 19.10 -21.14 13.74
N VAL A 290 19.13 -20.01 13.06
CA VAL A 290 18.13 -18.95 13.19
C VAL A 290 16.75 -19.44 12.78
N LEU A 291 16.63 -20.14 11.63
CA LEU A 291 15.37 -20.68 11.15
C LEU A 291 14.79 -21.76 12.09
N ASN A 292 15.67 -22.58 12.68
CA ASN A 292 15.28 -23.59 13.65
C ASN A 292 14.69 -22.99 14.94
N ILE A 293 15.17 -21.81 15.38
CA ILE A 293 14.58 -21.11 16.53
C ILE A 293 13.11 -20.78 16.25
N PHE A 294 12.80 -20.23 15.10
CA PHE A 294 11.40 -19.94 14.71
C PHE A 294 10.57 -21.23 14.62
N SER A 295 11.08 -22.25 13.95
CA SER A 295 10.39 -23.54 13.78
C SER A 295 10.09 -24.23 15.12
N GLN A 296 11.05 -24.32 16.03
CA GLN A 296 10.88 -24.96 17.35
C GLN A 296 9.87 -24.21 18.23
N ASN A 297 9.66 -22.92 17.98
CA ASN A 297 8.70 -22.10 18.69
C ASN A 297 7.36 -21.93 17.94
N ASN A 298 7.11 -22.71 16.89
CA ASN A 298 5.91 -22.64 16.06
C ASN A 298 5.62 -21.23 15.50
N ILE A 299 6.66 -20.45 15.18
CA ILE A 299 6.54 -19.16 14.55
C ILE A 299 6.65 -19.35 13.05
N ASN A 300 5.57 -18.98 12.34
CA ASN A 300 5.54 -19.04 10.89
C ASN A 300 6.32 -17.87 10.27
N LEU A 301 7.13 -18.17 9.23
CA LEU A 301 7.81 -17.19 8.40
C LEU A 301 7.01 -16.99 7.10
N ASN A 302 6.51 -15.79 6.91
CA ASN A 302 5.74 -15.43 5.71
C ASN A 302 6.64 -14.99 4.54
N LYS A 303 7.85 -14.52 4.85
CA LYS A 303 8.83 -14.04 3.88
C LYS A 303 10.25 -14.26 4.40
N ILE A 304 11.13 -14.59 3.49
CA ILE A 304 12.59 -14.49 3.66
C ILE A 304 13.21 -13.99 2.36
N GLU A 305 13.99 -12.92 2.45
CA GLU A 305 14.70 -12.30 1.33
C GLU A 305 16.14 -12.06 1.73
N SER A 306 17.10 -12.53 0.95
CA SER A 306 18.52 -12.34 1.21
C SER A 306 19.12 -11.23 0.33
N ARG A 307 19.95 -10.37 0.94
CA ARG A 307 20.59 -9.25 0.28
C ARG A 307 22.05 -9.12 0.68
N PRO A 308 22.98 -8.83 -0.24
CA PRO A 308 24.36 -8.48 0.13
C PRO A 308 24.39 -7.19 0.96
N SER A 309 25.16 -7.16 2.05
CA SER A 309 25.21 -6.00 2.97
C SER A 309 25.82 -4.75 2.34
N ARG A 310 26.55 -4.88 1.24
CA ARG A 310 27.37 -3.84 0.58
C ARG A 310 28.42 -3.18 1.48
N LYS A 311 28.47 -3.52 2.76
CA LYS A 311 29.48 -3.01 3.73
C LYS A 311 30.71 -3.91 3.80
N LYS A 312 30.49 -5.23 3.69
CA LYS A 312 31.55 -6.22 3.64
C LYS A 312 31.28 -7.20 2.51
N ALA A 313 32.32 -7.63 1.82
CA ALA A 313 32.22 -8.66 0.80
C ALA A 313 31.68 -9.96 1.46
N TRP A 314 30.72 -10.60 0.79
CA TRP A 314 30.12 -11.89 1.19
C TRP A 314 29.31 -11.88 2.50
N GLU A 315 28.99 -10.73 3.09
CA GLU A 315 28.05 -10.60 4.20
C GLU A 315 26.64 -10.42 3.64
N TYR A 316 25.71 -11.25 4.09
CA TYR A 316 24.30 -11.20 3.69
C TYR A 316 23.42 -10.71 4.82
N LEU A 317 22.45 -9.88 4.45
CA LEU A 317 21.34 -9.43 5.28
C LEU A 317 20.09 -10.19 4.90
N PHE A 318 19.34 -10.62 5.89
CA PHE A 318 18.09 -11.34 5.73
C PHE A 318 16.94 -10.50 6.22
N TYR A 319 15.99 -10.22 5.33
CA TYR A 319 14.69 -9.62 5.65
C TYR A 319 13.70 -10.74 5.84
N VAL A 320 13.07 -10.78 7.00
CA VAL A 320 12.16 -11.85 7.38
C VAL A 320 10.89 -11.25 7.95
N ASP A 321 9.75 -11.76 7.50
CA ASP A 321 8.45 -11.47 8.09
C ASP A 321 7.97 -12.69 8.86
N VAL A 322 7.61 -12.50 10.13
CA VAL A 322 7.07 -13.54 11.01
C VAL A 322 5.70 -13.16 11.53
N ASP A 323 4.89 -14.16 11.83
CA ASP A 323 3.59 -13.98 12.45
C ASP A 323 3.73 -13.53 13.90
N GLY A 324 2.87 -12.61 14.32
CA GLY A 324 2.77 -12.10 15.67
C GLY A 324 3.36 -10.72 15.88
N HIS A 325 3.06 -10.14 17.04
CA HIS A 325 3.52 -8.81 17.45
C HIS A 325 4.67 -8.91 18.43
N ARG A 326 5.71 -8.08 18.28
CA ARG A 326 6.92 -8.09 19.14
C ARG A 326 6.65 -7.88 20.65
N SER A 327 5.49 -7.32 21.01
CA SER A 327 5.10 -7.18 22.41
C SER A 327 4.52 -8.47 23.01
N ASP A 328 4.30 -9.50 22.19
CA ASP A 328 3.92 -10.82 22.65
C ASP A 328 5.06 -11.41 23.48
N PRO A 329 4.82 -11.87 24.74
CA PRO A 329 5.87 -12.43 25.58
C PRO A 329 6.63 -13.58 24.91
N HIS A 330 5.90 -14.49 24.26
CA HIS A 330 6.51 -15.62 23.57
C HIS A 330 7.42 -15.16 22.42
N LEU A 331 6.95 -14.24 21.57
CA LEU A 331 7.73 -13.75 20.45
C LEU A 331 8.96 -12.94 20.89
N ARG A 332 8.85 -12.25 22.03
CA ARG A 332 9.99 -11.54 22.63
C ARG A 332 11.12 -12.49 23.03
N GLU A 333 10.79 -13.63 23.64
CA GLU A 333 11.78 -14.68 23.99
C GLU A 333 12.44 -15.25 22.74
N VAL A 334 11.65 -15.50 21.69
CA VAL A 334 12.16 -15.98 20.40
C VAL A 334 13.13 -14.96 19.78
N PHE A 335 12.80 -13.68 19.80
CA PHE A 335 13.70 -12.64 19.27
C PHE A 335 15.00 -12.53 20.06
N GLN A 336 14.97 -12.67 21.37
CA GLN A 336 16.17 -12.73 22.20
C GLN A 336 17.07 -13.94 21.86
N ALA A 337 16.45 -15.08 21.52
CA ALA A 337 17.19 -16.25 21.07
C ALA A 337 17.81 -16.04 19.69
N VAL A 338 17.08 -15.44 18.75
CA VAL A 338 17.56 -15.08 17.41
C VAL A 338 18.72 -14.07 17.49
N GLU A 339 18.62 -13.07 18.36
CA GLU A 339 19.66 -12.06 18.55
C GLU A 339 21.00 -12.66 18.96
N LYS A 340 21.00 -13.72 19.76
CA LYS A 340 22.23 -14.44 20.18
C LYS A 340 22.93 -15.18 19.02
N GLU A 341 22.17 -15.64 18.04
CA GLU A 341 22.67 -16.35 16.86
C GLU A 341 23.03 -15.42 15.69
N THR A 342 22.72 -14.12 15.79
CA THR A 342 22.95 -13.14 14.73
C THR A 342 24.12 -12.19 15.07
N VAL A 343 24.75 -11.61 14.05
CA VAL A 343 25.79 -10.56 14.21
C VAL A 343 25.11 -9.20 14.42
N PHE A 344 23.94 -9.05 13.81
CA PHE A 344 23.14 -7.85 13.83
C PHE A 344 21.67 -8.26 13.71
N MET A 345 20.80 -7.66 14.48
CA MET A 345 19.36 -7.80 14.35
C MET A 345 18.67 -6.45 14.56
N LYS A 346 17.68 -6.17 13.75
CA LYS A 346 16.83 -4.98 13.85
C LYS A 346 15.38 -5.36 13.59
N ILE A 347 14.49 -4.98 14.50
CA ILE A 347 13.05 -5.07 14.29
C ILE A 347 12.64 -3.84 13.47
N LEU A 348 12.13 -4.06 12.27
CA LEU A 348 11.70 -3.01 11.36
C LEU A 348 10.30 -2.49 11.72
N GLY A 349 9.46 -3.29 12.34
CA GLY A 349 8.15 -2.92 12.84
C GLY A 349 7.29 -4.14 13.12
N SER A 350 6.28 -3.96 14.00
CA SER A 350 5.19 -4.90 14.20
C SER A 350 3.89 -4.18 13.89
N TYR A 351 3.08 -4.76 13.01
CA TYR A 351 1.91 -4.08 12.45
C TYR A 351 0.84 -5.12 12.06
N PRO A 352 -0.43 -4.68 11.95
CA PRO A 352 -1.49 -5.56 11.49
C PRO A 352 -1.21 -6.10 10.09
N LYS A 353 -1.45 -7.39 9.87
CA LYS A 353 -1.46 -7.95 8.53
C LYS A 353 -2.50 -7.26 7.68
N ALA A 354 -2.13 -6.95 6.45
CA ALA A 354 -3.08 -6.41 5.47
C ALA A 354 -4.26 -7.37 5.28
N ARG A 355 -5.43 -6.79 5.08
CA ARG A 355 -6.60 -7.56 4.66
C ARG A 355 -6.41 -7.87 3.17
N ILE A 356 -6.43 -9.15 2.86
CA ILE A 356 -6.46 -9.61 1.47
C ILE A 356 -7.93 -9.91 1.18
N THR A 357 -8.59 -9.11 0.38
CA THR A 357 -9.96 -9.40 -0.08
C THR A 357 -9.91 -10.48 -1.15
N VAL A 358 -10.88 -11.38 -1.15
CA VAL A 358 -10.92 -12.53 -2.07
C VAL A 358 -10.97 -12.08 -3.54
N GLU A 359 -11.46 -10.87 -3.82
CA GLU A 359 -11.44 -10.24 -5.15
C GLU A 359 -10.03 -9.81 -5.60
N GLU A 360 -9.06 -9.74 -4.67
CA GLU A 360 -7.66 -9.37 -4.96
C GLU A 360 -6.79 -10.61 -5.32
N ILE A 361 -7.35 -11.82 -5.28
CA ILE A 361 -6.62 -13.08 -5.53
C ILE A 361 -7.20 -13.88 -6.71
N SER A 362 -8.42 -13.53 -7.20
CA SER A 362 -9.13 -14.28 -8.26
C SER A 362 -8.84 -13.78 -9.67
#